data_9eb369ead35d25935cb2a4fd5eaec7d3
#
_entry.id   9eb369ead35d25935cb2a4fd5eaec7d3
#
_cell.length_a   1.000
_cell.length_b   1.000
_cell.length_c   1.000
_cell.angle_alpha   90.00
_cell.angle_beta   90.00
_cell.angle_gamma   90.00
#
_symmetry.space_group_name_H-M   'P 1'
#
loop_
_entity.id
_entity.type
_entity.pdbx_description
1 polymer ?
#
loop_
_entity_poly.entity_id
_entity_poly.type
_entity_poly.pdbx_seq_one_letter_code
_entity_poly.pdbx_strand_id
1 'polypeptide(L)'
;MSTISELSAPHHHMGGEGCAVHFAAANGYPPGAYRAFLEPFCENHEVIASLHRPLWEAPPEIESFRSWDVLGEDVGELVSQLQQPVISVGHSMGTAAILMAAVKRPELFKSLVLIEPVIVPRRYLLGMSFFRRFRPEVIPLVKRTLSRVDQFSSRQEAFDHYRPKRVFRQISDTVLWDYVQHGIKESEPGVFTLAYSRDWEARCYTLVHNLWRLLPQLRVPTLAIRAQDSNTLAASSWNKWQSMSSDVDFIEIEEAGHLVPFEKPEQLASTILDWIEP
;
A
#
# COMPACT_ATOMS: atom_id res chain seq x y z
N MET A 1 16.46 -5.59 23.12
CA MET A 1 16.54 -4.97 21.80
C MET A 1 16.63 -6.10 20.79
N SER A 2 15.53 -6.44 20.14
CA SER A 2 15.54 -7.35 18.97
C SER A 2 16.14 -6.53 17.84
N THR A 3 17.28 -6.93 17.34
CA THR A 3 17.85 -6.30 16.15
C THR A 3 17.01 -6.73 14.96
N ILE A 4 16.64 -5.80 14.08
CA ILE A 4 15.88 -6.08 12.83
C ILE A 4 16.48 -7.24 12.02
N SER A 5 17.77 -7.49 12.16
CA SER A 5 18.47 -8.64 11.55
C SER A 5 17.92 -10.02 11.97
N GLU A 6 17.04 -10.10 12.98
CA GLU A 6 16.42 -11.34 13.47
C GLU A 6 14.98 -11.56 12.96
N LEU A 7 14.38 -10.58 12.25
CA LEU A 7 13.05 -10.74 11.70
C LEU A 7 13.07 -11.75 10.54
N SER A 8 12.28 -12.82 10.66
CA SER A 8 12.19 -13.87 9.63
C SER A 8 11.17 -13.55 8.53
N ALA A 9 10.17 -12.71 8.84
CA ALA A 9 9.16 -12.29 7.85
C ALA A 9 9.77 -11.32 6.82
N PRO A 10 9.47 -11.48 5.52
CA PRO A 10 10.01 -10.61 4.47
C PRO A 10 9.66 -9.13 4.66
N HIS A 11 10.66 -8.32 4.84
CA HIS A 11 10.54 -6.89 5.11
C HIS A 11 11.65 -6.07 4.43
N HIS A 12 11.47 -4.75 4.43
CA HIS A 12 12.48 -3.77 4.04
C HIS A 12 12.65 -2.75 5.17
N HIS A 13 13.86 -2.63 5.70
CA HIS A 13 14.18 -1.60 6.67
C HIS A 13 14.41 -0.27 5.95
N MET A 14 13.53 0.71 6.21
CA MET A 14 13.60 2.03 5.57
C MET A 14 14.58 2.97 6.27
N GLY A 15 14.87 2.74 7.55
CA GLY A 15 15.79 3.53 8.36
C GLY A 15 15.23 3.94 9.71
N GLY A 16 15.97 4.83 10.39
CA GLY A 16 15.57 5.40 11.67
C GLY A 16 15.84 4.48 12.88
N GLU A 17 15.58 5.03 14.05
CA GLU A 17 15.68 4.36 15.36
C GLU A 17 14.53 4.85 16.24
N GLY A 18 14.09 4.05 17.21
CA GLY A 18 13.04 4.43 18.15
C GLY A 18 11.83 3.49 18.14
N CYS A 19 10.64 4.04 18.36
CA CYS A 19 9.42 3.24 18.30
C CYS A 19 9.16 2.77 16.86
N ALA A 20 8.74 1.50 16.71
CA ALA A 20 8.53 0.93 15.39
C ALA A 20 7.30 1.53 14.68
N VAL A 21 7.51 1.99 13.45
CA VAL A 21 6.47 2.31 12.47
C VAL A 21 6.51 1.25 11.38
N HIS A 22 5.44 0.47 11.28
CA HIS A 22 5.25 -0.48 10.19
C HIS A 22 4.59 0.21 9.00
N PHE A 23 5.07 -0.08 7.78
CA PHE A 23 4.47 0.42 6.54
C PHE A 23 4.03 -0.71 5.61
N ALA A 24 2.82 -0.60 5.06
CA ALA A 24 2.31 -1.50 4.02
C ALA A 24 1.97 -0.73 2.74
N ALA A 25 2.65 -1.09 1.65
CA ALA A 25 2.59 -0.39 0.36
C ALA A 25 1.31 -0.68 -0.44
N ALA A 26 1.05 0.13 -1.47
CA ALA A 26 0.03 -0.15 -2.47
C ALA A 26 0.42 -1.32 -3.40
N ASN A 27 -0.58 -1.88 -4.09
CA ASN A 27 -0.38 -2.90 -5.11
C ASN A 27 0.49 -2.37 -6.27
N GLY A 28 1.56 -3.07 -6.59
CA GLY A 28 2.47 -2.69 -7.68
C GLY A 28 3.55 -1.67 -7.31
N TYR A 29 3.64 -1.27 -6.03
CA TYR A 29 4.61 -0.29 -5.55
C TYR A 29 5.52 -0.91 -4.47
N PRO A 30 6.83 -1.09 -4.76
CA PRO A 30 7.80 -1.50 -3.72
C PRO A 30 7.95 -0.43 -2.63
N PRO A 31 8.25 -0.80 -1.38
CA PRO A 31 8.41 0.15 -0.27
C PRO A 31 9.41 1.27 -0.54
N GLY A 32 10.55 0.99 -1.19
CA GLY A 32 11.55 2.00 -1.50
C GLY A 32 11.05 3.14 -2.41
N ALA A 33 9.98 2.90 -3.19
CA ALA A 33 9.33 3.96 -3.97
C ALA A 33 8.70 5.05 -3.09
N TYR A 34 8.43 4.76 -1.82
CA TYR A 34 7.84 5.70 -0.84
C TYR A 34 8.91 6.46 -0.03
N ARG A 35 10.18 6.43 -0.44
CA ARG A 35 11.28 7.03 0.31
C ARG A 35 10.97 8.46 0.75
N ALA A 36 10.57 9.34 -0.16
CA ALA A 36 10.27 10.74 0.15
C ALA A 36 9.14 10.92 1.18
N PHE A 37 8.16 10.01 1.21
CA PHE A 37 7.08 10.02 2.19
C PHE A 37 7.52 9.46 3.56
N LEU A 38 8.38 8.41 3.57
CA LEU A 38 8.76 7.70 4.79
C LEU A 38 10.00 8.29 5.48
N GLU A 39 10.83 9.03 4.75
CA GLU A 39 12.06 9.63 5.28
C GLU A 39 11.83 10.52 6.54
N PRO A 40 10.78 11.37 6.60
CA PRO A 40 10.50 12.15 7.81
C PRO A 40 10.19 11.30 9.06
N PHE A 41 9.59 10.12 8.88
CA PHE A 41 9.33 9.21 10.02
C PHE A 41 10.63 8.65 10.59
N CYS A 42 11.68 8.48 9.78
CA CYS A 42 12.96 7.93 10.21
C CYS A 42 13.75 8.86 11.16
N GLU A 43 13.31 10.10 11.35
CA GLU A 43 13.96 11.03 12.31
C GLU A 43 13.75 10.57 13.76
N ASN A 44 12.57 10.01 14.09
CA ASN A 44 12.20 9.64 15.46
C ASN A 44 11.67 8.20 15.59
N HIS A 45 11.56 7.47 14.49
CA HIS A 45 10.99 6.14 14.46
C HIS A 45 11.87 5.17 13.66
N GLU A 46 11.84 3.91 14.06
CA GLU A 46 12.36 2.80 13.27
C GLU A 46 11.30 2.36 12.25
N VAL A 47 11.55 2.62 10.96
CA VAL A 47 10.56 2.37 9.89
C VAL A 47 10.83 1.05 9.20
N ILE A 48 9.85 0.13 9.27
CA ILE A 48 9.92 -1.22 8.71
C ILE A 48 8.73 -1.41 7.77
N ALA A 49 9.00 -1.73 6.50
CA ALA A 49 7.97 -1.99 5.51
C ALA A 49 7.80 -3.49 5.24
N SER A 50 6.56 -3.99 5.29
CA SER A 50 6.28 -5.35 4.83
C SER A 50 6.47 -5.48 3.31
N LEU A 51 7.08 -6.58 2.86
CA LEU A 51 7.17 -6.91 1.45
C LEU A 51 5.95 -7.71 1.02
N HIS A 52 5.24 -7.22 0.01
CA HIS A 52 4.24 -8.06 -0.66
C HIS A 52 4.89 -9.25 -1.35
N ARG A 53 4.21 -10.39 -1.39
CA ARG A 53 4.71 -11.68 -1.87
C ARG A 53 5.48 -11.65 -3.21
N PRO A 54 5.07 -10.83 -4.23
CA PRO A 54 5.85 -10.72 -5.47
C PRO A 54 7.25 -10.13 -5.32
N LEU A 55 7.52 -9.46 -4.18
CA LEU A 55 8.80 -8.84 -3.87
C LEU A 55 9.69 -9.70 -2.96
N TRP A 56 9.22 -10.88 -2.57
CA TRP A 56 10.03 -11.81 -1.78
C TRP A 56 11.18 -12.35 -2.61
N GLU A 57 12.25 -12.78 -1.98
CA GLU A 57 13.40 -13.40 -2.64
C GLU A 57 12.98 -14.65 -3.43
N ALA A 58 12.09 -15.47 -2.83
CA ALA A 58 11.44 -16.61 -3.46
C ALA A 58 9.91 -16.39 -3.47
N PRO A 59 9.37 -15.68 -4.47
CA PRO A 59 7.94 -15.44 -4.56
C PRO A 59 7.18 -16.78 -4.73
N PRO A 60 6.05 -16.97 -4.02
CA PRO A 60 5.23 -18.15 -4.22
C PRO A 60 4.54 -18.12 -5.59
N GLU A 61 4.03 -19.27 -6.03
CA GLU A 61 3.23 -19.35 -7.26
C GLU A 61 2.00 -18.44 -7.18
N ILE A 62 1.74 -17.69 -8.25
CA ILE A 62 0.67 -16.68 -8.29
C ILE A 62 -0.73 -17.28 -8.06
N GLU A 63 -0.93 -18.54 -8.45
CA GLU A 63 -2.18 -19.28 -8.26
C GLU A 63 -2.46 -19.59 -6.78
N SER A 64 -1.43 -19.61 -5.94
CA SER A 64 -1.56 -19.76 -4.49
C SER A 64 -2.20 -18.55 -3.83
N PHE A 65 -2.12 -17.37 -4.45
CA PHE A 65 -2.74 -16.13 -3.98
C PHE A 65 -4.23 -16.13 -4.32
N ARG A 66 -5.06 -16.57 -3.38
CA ARG A 66 -6.51 -16.77 -3.58
C ARG A 66 -7.40 -15.74 -2.90
N SER A 67 -6.87 -15.00 -1.94
CA SER A 67 -7.59 -13.97 -1.17
C SER A 67 -6.60 -12.94 -0.64
N TRP A 68 -7.09 -11.72 -0.38
CA TRP A 68 -6.34 -10.69 0.34
C TRP A 68 -6.14 -11.02 1.83
N ASP A 69 -6.83 -12.03 2.37
CA ASP A 69 -6.65 -12.44 3.78
C ASP A 69 -5.18 -12.78 4.10
N VAL A 70 -4.47 -13.34 3.12
CA VAL A 70 -3.04 -13.66 3.28
C VAL A 70 -2.17 -12.41 3.46
N LEU A 71 -2.58 -11.25 2.93
CA LEU A 71 -1.85 -9.99 3.14
C LEU A 71 -1.91 -9.57 4.62
N GLY A 72 -3.08 -9.75 5.24
CA GLY A 72 -3.25 -9.51 6.68
C GLY A 72 -2.47 -10.51 7.53
N GLU A 73 -2.34 -11.76 7.08
CA GLU A 73 -1.53 -12.78 7.74
C GLU A 73 -0.06 -12.45 7.66
N ASP A 74 0.45 -12.06 6.47
CA ASP A 74 1.84 -11.66 6.25
C ASP A 74 2.21 -10.42 7.11
N VAL A 75 1.32 -9.42 7.22
CA VAL A 75 1.52 -8.25 8.11
C VAL A 75 1.48 -8.69 9.58
N GLY A 76 0.50 -9.48 9.98
CA GLY A 76 0.38 -9.99 11.36
C GLY A 76 1.60 -10.79 11.79
N GLU A 77 2.18 -11.60 10.88
CA GLU A 77 3.42 -12.35 11.12
C GLU A 77 4.60 -11.41 11.34
N LEU A 78 4.79 -10.41 10.47
CA LEU A 78 5.88 -9.46 10.60
C LEU A 78 5.78 -8.67 11.91
N VAL A 79 4.63 -8.02 12.18
CA VAL A 79 4.50 -7.16 13.36
C VAL A 79 4.53 -7.94 14.67
N SER A 80 4.17 -9.23 14.66
CA SER A 80 4.26 -10.09 15.85
C SER A 80 5.70 -10.39 16.30
N GLN A 81 6.65 -10.21 15.41
CA GLN A 81 8.08 -10.39 15.71
C GLN A 81 8.70 -9.13 16.33
N LEU A 82 7.97 -8.01 16.33
CA LEU A 82 8.39 -6.77 16.99
C LEU A 82 8.06 -6.84 18.48
N GLN A 83 8.91 -6.25 19.32
CA GLN A 83 8.77 -6.33 20.78
C GLN A 83 7.63 -5.49 21.36
N GLN A 84 7.13 -4.50 20.63
CA GLN A 84 6.11 -3.55 21.09
C GLN A 84 4.99 -3.42 20.08
N PRO A 85 3.75 -3.04 20.50
CA PRO A 85 2.71 -2.69 19.55
C PRO A 85 3.17 -1.55 18.64
N VAL A 86 2.95 -1.72 17.34
CA VAL A 86 3.44 -0.79 16.31
C VAL A 86 2.40 0.25 15.91
N ILE A 87 2.87 1.41 15.45
CA ILE A 87 2.10 2.30 14.60
C ILE A 87 2.14 1.70 13.20
N SER A 88 0.97 1.43 12.59
CA SER A 88 0.94 0.82 11.27
C SER A 88 0.30 1.75 10.24
N VAL A 89 1.07 2.11 9.23
CA VAL A 89 0.67 3.01 8.14
C VAL A 89 0.49 2.18 6.87
N GLY A 90 -0.65 2.30 6.21
CA GLY A 90 -0.91 1.59 4.96
C GLY A 90 -1.41 2.52 3.86
N HIS A 91 -1.06 2.21 2.61
CA HIS A 91 -1.57 2.89 1.44
C HIS A 91 -2.33 1.92 0.54
N SER A 92 -3.54 2.30 0.12
CA SER A 92 -4.33 1.53 -0.86
C SER A 92 -4.54 0.06 -0.44
N MET A 93 -4.00 -0.92 -1.15
CA MET A 93 -4.04 -2.34 -0.79
C MET A 93 -3.38 -2.62 0.57
N GLY A 94 -2.31 -1.89 0.91
CA GLY A 94 -1.66 -1.97 2.21
C GLY A 94 -2.60 -1.65 3.37
N THR A 95 -3.58 -0.74 3.18
CA THR A 95 -4.61 -0.46 4.20
C THR A 95 -5.47 -1.68 4.49
N ALA A 96 -5.79 -2.47 3.47
CA ALA A 96 -6.55 -3.71 3.65
C ALA A 96 -5.74 -4.73 4.46
N ALA A 97 -4.43 -4.84 4.18
CA ALA A 97 -3.54 -5.76 4.89
C ALA A 97 -3.47 -5.42 6.39
N ILE A 98 -3.20 -4.15 6.73
CA ILE A 98 -3.11 -3.73 8.14
C ILE A 98 -4.47 -3.80 8.85
N LEU A 99 -5.57 -3.44 8.18
CA LEU A 99 -6.92 -3.55 8.75
C LEU A 99 -7.29 -5.01 9.06
N MET A 100 -6.99 -5.94 8.15
CA MET A 100 -7.23 -7.38 8.34
C MET A 100 -6.41 -7.94 9.51
N ALA A 101 -5.13 -7.55 9.60
CA ALA A 101 -4.25 -7.93 10.71
C ALA A 101 -4.77 -7.38 12.05
N ALA A 102 -5.12 -6.08 12.09
CA ALA A 102 -5.57 -5.40 13.31
C ALA A 102 -6.95 -5.90 13.82
N VAL A 103 -7.85 -6.31 12.93
CA VAL A 103 -9.13 -6.91 13.33
C VAL A 103 -8.90 -8.29 13.95
N LYS A 104 -7.93 -9.08 13.46
CA LYS A 104 -7.59 -10.40 13.99
C LYS A 104 -6.76 -10.33 15.28
N ARG A 105 -5.83 -9.39 15.35
CA ARG A 105 -4.82 -9.27 16.42
C ARG A 105 -4.62 -7.81 16.82
N PRO A 106 -5.64 -7.15 17.41
CA PRO A 106 -5.58 -5.71 17.73
C PRO A 106 -4.45 -5.35 18.71
N GLU A 107 -4.04 -6.30 19.56
CA GLU A 107 -2.96 -6.14 20.53
C GLU A 107 -1.59 -5.86 19.93
N LEU A 108 -1.39 -6.14 18.65
CA LEU A 108 -0.13 -5.86 17.95
C LEU A 108 0.00 -4.40 17.51
N PHE A 109 -1.08 -3.63 17.56
CA PHE A 109 -1.13 -2.29 16.98
C PHE A 109 -1.41 -1.22 18.03
N LYS A 110 -0.54 -0.21 18.09
CA LYS A 110 -0.73 1.00 18.88
C LYS A 110 -1.76 1.91 18.22
N SER A 111 -1.62 2.10 16.92
CA SER A 111 -2.54 2.87 16.10
C SER A 111 -2.43 2.49 14.61
N LEU A 112 -3.43 2.85 13.82
CA LEU A 112 -3.47 2.63 12.38
C LEU A 112 -3.61 3.95 11.63
N VAL A 113 -2.92 4.05 10.49
CA VAL A 113 -3.13 5.13 9.52
C VAL A 113 -3.50 4.50 8.18
N LEU A 114 -4.71 4.78 7.72
CA LEU A 114 -5.29 4.20 6.51
C LEU A 114 -5.34 5.26 5.40
N ILE A 115 -4.31 5.29 4.54
CA ILE A 115 -4.20 6.26 3.43
C ILE A 115 -4.91 5.69 2.20
N GLU A 116 -5.95 6.38 1.72
CA GLU A 116 -6.68 6.00 0.49
C GLU A 116 -7.16 4.53 0.49
N PRO A 117 -7.87 4.07 1.54
CA PRO A 117 -8.28 2.68 1.66
C PRO A 117 -9.22 2.24 0.53
N VAL A 118 -9.06 0.99 0.08
CA VAL A 118 -9.83 0.38 -1.02
C VAL A 118 -11.23 -0.01 -0.55
N ILE A 119 -12.06 0.98 -0.21
CA ILE A 119 -13.45 0.78 0.22
C ILE A 119 -14.39 0.88 -0.98
N VAL A 120 -14.49 -0.22 -1.71
CA VAL A 120 -15.30 -0.31 -2.94
C VAL A 120 -16.80 -0.37 -2.59
N PRO A 121 -17.67 0.41 -3.27
CA PRO A 121 -19.11 0.34 -3.05
C PRO A 121 -19.65 -1.09 -3.22
N ARG A 122 -20.53 -1.53 -2.32
CA ARG A 122 -21.07 -2.93 -2.29
C ARG A 122 -21.65 -3.39 -3.63
N ARG A 123 -22.31 -2.49 -4.37
CA ARG A 123 -22.88 -2.80 -5.69
C ARG A 123 -21.81 -3.24 -6.72
N TYR A 124 -20.59 -2.64 -6.64
CA TYR A 124 -19.49 -3.03 -7.53
C TYR A 124 -18.93 -4.39 -7.14
N LEU A 125 -18.83 -4.68 -5.84
CA LEU A 125 -18.35 -5.99 -5.36
C LEU A 125 -19.26 -7.13 -5.82
N LEU A 126 -20.58 -6.92 -5.82
CA LEU A 126 -21.55 -7.90 -6.30
C LEU A 126 -21.42 -8.10 -7.83
N GLY A 127 -21.35 -7.00 -8.60
CA GLY A 127 -21.17 -7.08 -10.06
C GLY A 127 -19.83 -7.72 -10.46
N MET A 128 -18.75 -7.37 -9.74
CA MET A 128 -17.42 -7.93 -9.99
C MET A 128 -17.31 -9.42 -9.65
N SER A 129 -18.12 -9.93 -8.71
CA SER A 129 -18.02 -11.33 -8.25
C SER A 129 -18.16 -12.33 -9.40
N PHE A 130 -19.08 -12.10 -10.34
CA PHE A 130 -19.26 -12.94 -11.53
C PHE A 130 -18.05 -12.84 -12.48
N PHE A 131 -17.62 -11.62 -12.81
CA PHE A 131 -16.50 -11.41 -13.73
C PHE A 131 -15.19 -11.94 -13.18
N ARG A 132 -14.91 -11.75 -11.89
CA ARG A 132 -13.72 -12.28 -11.21
C ARG A 132 -13.55 -13.78 -11.36
N ARG A 133 -14.68 -14.53 -11.35
CA ARG A 133 -14.64 -16.00 -11.42
C ARG A 133 -14.52 -16.53 -12.85
N PHE A 134 -15.16 -15.87 -13.82
CA PHE A 134 -15.32 -16.42 -15.17
C PHE A 134 -14.59 -15.65 -16.28
N ARG A 135 -14.42 -14.35 -16.09
CA ARG A 135 -13.85 -13.44 -17.10
C ARG A 135 -13.04 -12.31 -16.45
N PRO A 136 -12.00 -12.59 -15.64
CA PRO A 136 -11.22 -11.55 -14.95
C PRO A 136 -10.58 -10.56 -15.93
N GLU A 137 -10.24 -10.99 -17.13
CA GLU A 137 -9.63 -10.18 -18.19
C GLU A 137 -10.53 -9.05 -18.71
N VAL A 138 -11.85 -9.08 -18.45
CA VAL A 138 -12.75 -7.98 -18.83
C VAL A 138 -12.77 -6.85 -17.80
N ILE A 139 -12.22 -7.05 -16.61
CA ILE A 139 -12.09 -5.99 -15.60
C ILE A 139 -11.13 -4.92 -16.14
N PRO A 140 -11.58 -3.65 -16.33
CA PRO A 140 -10.76 -2.64 -17.02
C PRO A 140 -9.39 -2.42 -16.41
N LEU A 141 -9.29 -2.47 -15.07
CA LEU A 141 -8.04 -2.30 -14.33
C LEU A 141 -7.08 -3.48 -14.59
N VAL A 142 -7.57 -4.71 -14.56
CA VAL A 142 -6.80 -5.92 -14.87
C VAL A 142 -6.28 -5.86 -16.31
N LYS A 143 -7.15 -5.56 -17.28
CA LYS A 143 -6.76 -5.44 -18.69
C LYS A 143 -5.67 -4.40 -18.89
N ARG A 144 -5.82 -3.21 -18.28
CA ARG A 144 -4.83 -2.13 -18.35
C ARG A 144 -3.50 -2.54 -17.73
N THR A 145 -3.51 -3.23 -16.59
CA THR A 145 -2.32 -3.70 -15.91
C THR A 145 -1.55 -4.71 -16.75
N LEU A 146 -2.23 -5.72 -17.31
CA LEU A 146 -1.62 -6.74 -18.18
C LEU A 146 -1.06 -6.15 -19.49
N SER A 147 -1.56 -4.99 -19.95
CA SER A 147 -1.03 -4.30 -21.14
C SER A 147 0.12 -3.34 -20.87
N ARG A 148 0.62 -3.23 -19.62
CA ARG A 148 1.76 -2.37 -19.29
C ARG A 148 3.02 -2.89 -19.96
N VAL A 149 3.90 -1.96 -20.35
CA VAL A 149 5.28 -2.27 -20.70
C VAL A 149 5.96 -2.80 -19.43
N ASP A 150 6.64 -3.91 -19.54
CA ASP A 150 7.28 -4.62 -18.42
C ASP A 150 8.78 -4.84 -18.64
N GLN A 151 9.32 -4.42 -19.78
CA GLN A 151 10.75 -4.47 -20.09
C GLN A 151 11.24 -3.13 -20.64
N PHE A 152 12.45 -2.77 -20.26
CA PHE A 152 13.16 -1.54 -20.67
C PHE A 152 14.63 -1.87 -20.86
N SER A 153 15.34 -1.05 -21.68
CA SER A 153 16.80 -1.16 -21.86
C SER A 153 17.59 -0.46 -20.74
N SER A 154 16.92 0.41 -19.98
CA SER A 154 17.53 1.15 -18.86
C SER A 154 16.46 1.71 -17.93
N ARG A 155 16.88 2.12 -16.71
CA ARG A 155 16.01 2.91 -15.82
C ARG A 155 15.65 4.27 -16.40
N GLN A 156 16.54 4.88 -17.20
CA GLN A 156 16.23 6.14 -17.89
C GLN A 156 15.07 5.95 -18.88
N GLU A 157 15.07 4.90 -19.68
CA GLU A 157 13.96 4.59 -20.58
C GLU A 157 12.65 4.38 -19.81
N ALA A 158 12.70 3.68 -18.66
CA ALA A 158 11.53 3.52 -17.81
C ALA A 158 11.01 4.87 -17.26
N PHE A 159 11.91 5.76 -16.82
CA PHE A 159 11.56 7.10 -16.38
C PHE A 159 10.88 7.88 -17.51
N ASP A 160 11.48 7.93 -18.69
CA ASP A 160 10.95 8.64 -19.85
C ASP A 160 9.60 8.07 -20.31
N HIS A 161 9.41 6.77 -20.16
CA HIS A 161 8.14 6.10 -20.41
C HIS A 161 7.04 6.47 -19.39
N TYR A 162 7.38 6.64 -18.11
CA TYR A 162 6.40 6.95 -17.05
C TYR A 162 6.10 8.45 -16.95
N ARG A 163 7.08 9.33 -17.14
CA ARG A 163 6.97 10.79 -16.96
C ARG A 163 5.75 11.42 -17.65
N PRO A 164 5.43 11.12 -18.93
CA PRO A 164 4.30 11.73 -19.62
C PRO A 164 2.93 11.17 -19.19
N LYS A 165 2.88 10.09 -18.41
CA LYS A 165 1.61 9.48 -18.02
C LYS A 165 0.85 10.35 -17.03
N ARG A 166 -0.47 10.48 -17.25
CA ARG A 166 -1.35 11.31 -16.43
C ARG A 166 -1.25 11.00 -14.93
N VAL A 167 -1.08 9.73 -14.57
CA VAL A 167 -1.00 9.27 -13.17
C VAL A 167 0.23 9.82 -12.44
N PHE A 168 1.30 10.16 -13.16
CA PHE A 168 2.54 10.72 -12.59
C PHE A 168 2.65 12.24 -12.78
N ARG A 169 1.62 12.90 -13.29
CA ARG A 169 1.70 14.32 -13.67
C ARG A 169 1.99 15.24 -12.48
N GLN A 170 1.41 14.96 -11.31
CA GLN A 170 1.58 15.76 -10.09
C GLN A 170 2.78 15.32 -9.23
N ILE A 171 3.46 14.24 -9.62
CA ILE A 171 4.59 13.67 -8.91
C ILE A 171 5.87 14.36 -9.38
N SER A 172 6.74 14.80 -8.45
CA SER A 172 8.04 15.38 -8.79
C SER A 172 8.96 14.37 -9.47
N ASP A 173 9.95 14.85 -10.22
CA ASP A 173 10.91 13.97 -10.88
C ASP A 173 11.72 13.14 -9.86
N THR A 174 12.05 13.71 -8.71
CA THR A 174 12.76 13.01 -7.64
C THR A 174 11.96 11.81 -7.13
N VAL A 175 10.67 12.01 -6.83
CA VAL A 175 9.78 10.93 -6.36
C VAL A 175 9.51 9.90 -7.47
N LEU A 176 9.41 10.33 -8.73
CA LEU A 176 9.28 9.42 -9.86
C LEU A 176 10.57 8.58 -10.04
N TRP A 177 11.74 9.15 -9.77
CA TRP A 177 13.00 8.40 -9.77
C TRP A 177 13.05 7.36 -8.64
N ASP A 178 12.55 7.64 -7.45
CA ASP A 178 12.42 6.63 -6.38
C ASP A 178 11.55 5.45 -6.85
N TYR A 179 10.41 5.74 -7.50
CA TYR A 179 9.58 4.69 -8.09
C TYR A 179 10.32 3.87 -9.15
N VAL A 180 11.07 4.51 -10.05
CA VAL A 180 11.84 3.81 -11.10
C VAL A 180 12.98 2.99 -10.50
N GLN A 181 13.72 3.55 -9.52
CA GLN A 181 14.86 2.88 -8.90
C GLN A 181 14.46 1.59 -8.19
N HIS A 182 13.33 1.62 -7.47
CA HIS A 182 12.86 0.48 -6.67
C HIS A 182 11.86 -0.39 -7.41
N GLY A 183 11.14 0.16 -8.40
CA GLY A 183 10.14 -0.54 -9.20
C GLY A 183 10.69 -1.25 -10.43
N ILE A 184 11.93 -0.93 -10.85
CA ILE A 184 12.59 -1.51 -12.02
C ILE A 184 13.91 -2.16 -11.61
N LYS A 185 14.02 -3.46 -11.80
CA LYS A 185 15.23 -4.26 -11.51
C LYS A 185 15.89 -4.74 -12.80
N GLU A 186 17.20 -4.82 -12.80
CA GLU A 186 17.96 -5.50 -13.86
C GLU A 186 17.77 -7.02 -13.67
N SER A 187 17.18 -7.67 -14.65
CA SER A 187 16.94 -9.13 -14.65
C SER A 187 18.04 -9.90 -15.37
N GLU A 188 18.59 -9.30 -16.42
CA GLU A 188 19.72 -9.77 -17.19
C GLU A 188 20.56 -8.56 -17.61
N PRO A 189 21.83 -8.69 -17.98
CA PRO A 189 22.66 -7.56 -18.41
C PRO A 189 21.99 -6.74 -19.50
N GLY A 190 21.65 -5.48 -19.18
CA GLY A 190 20.98 -4.54 -20.10
C GLY A 190 19.46 -4.78 -20.27
N VAL A 191 18.85 -5.69 -19.52
CA VAL A 191 17.40 -5.92 -19.53
C VAL A 191 16.82 -5.56 -18.17
N PHE A 192 15.97 -4.57 -18.15
CA PHE A 192 15.32 -4.04 -16.94
C PHE A 192 13.84 -4.40 -16.94
N THR A 193 13.36 -5.02 -15.87
CA THR A 193 11.98 -5.50 -15.72
C THR A 193 11.30 -4.93 -14.48
N LEU A 194 9.97 -5.07 -14.41
CA LEU A 194 9.22 -4.68 -13.21
C LEU A 194 9.66 -5.55 -12.02
N ALA A 195 10.03 -4.92 -10.89
CA ALA A 195 10.28 -5.62 -9.63
C ALA A 195 9.01 -6.30 -9.11
N TYR A 196 7.88 -5.63 -9.24
CA TYR A 196 6.54 -6.15 -8.97
C TYR A 196 5.87 -6.47 -10.32
N SER A 197 5.74 -7.76 -10.66
CA SER A 197 5.27 -8.16 -11.99
C SER A 197 3.82 -7.71 -12.24
N ARG A 198 3.51 -7.40 -13.50
CA ARG A 198 2.15 -7.02 -13.91
C ARG A 198 1.12 -8.12 -13.70
N ASP A 199 1.53 -9.39 -13.74
CA ASP A 199 0.64 -10.53 -13.53
C ASP A 199 0.21 -10.61 -12.06
N TRP A 200 1.15 -10.44 -11.12
CA TRP A 200 0.83 -10.31 -9.70
C TRP A 200 -0.03 -9.09 -9.40
N GLU A 201 0.28 -7.92 -9.99
CA GLU A 201 -0.52 -6.71 -9.82
C GLU A 201 -1.96 -6.95 -10.32
N ALA A 202 -2.12 -7.55 -11.50
CA ALA A 202 -3.41 -7.90 -12.07
C ALA A 202 -4.17 -8.91 -11.20
N ARG A 203 -3.46 -9.92 -10.66
CA ARG A 203 -4.05 -10.91 -9.76
C ARG A 203 -4.63 -10.26 -8.50
N CYS A 204 -3.92 -9.31 -7.88
CA CYS A 204 -4.42 -8.57 -6.73
C CYS A 204 -5.75 -7.85 -7.06
N TYR A 205 -5.86 -7.22 -8.22
CA TYR A 205 -7.09 -6.54 -8.64
C TYR A 205 -8.27 -7.50 -8.86
N THR A 206 -8.03 -8.77 -9.18
CA THR A 206 -9.10 -9.76 -9.29
C THR A 206 -9.66 -10.20 -7.94
N LEU A 207 -8.95 -9.95 -6.84
CA LEU A 207 -9.25 -10.49 -5.50
C LEU A 207 -9.65 -9.42 -4.47
N VAL A 208 -9.99 -8.21 -4.92
CA VAL A 208 -10.37 -7.08 -4.04
C VAL A 208 -11.36 -7.53 -2.97
N HIS A 209 -11.03 -7.27 -1.70
CA HIS A 209 -11.80 -7.71 -0.54
C HIS A 209 -12.91 -6.70 -0.17
N ASN A 210 -13.95 -7.20 0.51
CA ASN A 210 -15.03 -6.36 1.03
C ASN A 210 -14.69 -5.81 2.41
N LEU A 211 -13.99 -4.69 2.46
CA LEU A 211 -13.56 -4.06 3.72
C LEU A 211 -14.73 -3.54 4.57
N TRP A 212 -15.92 -3.28 3.99
CA TRP A 212 -17.10 -2.85 4.75
C TRP A 212 -17.48 -3.75 5.92
N ARG A 213 -17.08 -5.03 5.88
CA ARG A 213 -17.34 -5.99 6.96
C ARG A 213 -16.36 -5.87 8.12
N LEU A 214 -15.18 -5.31 7.87
CA LEU A 214 -14.09 -5.18 8.84
C LEU A 214 -14.18 -3.85 9.59
N LEU A 215 -14.61 -2.77 8.94
CA LEU A 215 -14.66 -1.43 9.54
C LEU A 215 -15.38 -1.39 10.91
N PRO A 216 -16.54 -2.05 11.11
CA PRO A 216 -17.21 -2.06 12.43
C PRO A 216 -16.50 -2.89 13.50
N GLN A 217 -15.49 -3.68 13.12
CA GLN A 217 -14.74 -4.55 14.03
C GLN A 217 -13.44 -3.89 14.50
N LEU A 218 -13.11 -2.74 13.95
CA LEU A 218 -11.91 -2.00 14.30
C LEU A 218 -11.97 -1.55 15.76
N ARG A 219 -10.89 -1.81 16.52
CA ARG A 219 -10.75 -1.51 17.94
C ARG A 219 -9.47 -0.75 18.28
N VAL A 220 -8.68 -0.44 17.27
CA VAL A 220 -7.41 0.25 17.38
C VAL A 220 -7.62 1.71 17.00
N PRO A 221 -7.05 2.69 17.73
CA PRO A 221 -7.08 4.10 17.34
C PRO A 221 -6.67 4.26 15.88
N THR A 222 -7.47 4.94 15.08
CA THR A 222 -7.30 4.94 13.64
C THR A 222 -7.47 6.33 13.04
N LEU A 223 -6.51 6.74 12.21
CA LEU A 223 -6.60 7.86 11.29
C LEU A 223 -6.91 7.34 9.88
N ALA A 224 -7.98 7.81 9.30
CA ALA A 224 -8.32 7.57 7.89
C ALA A 224 -8.02 8.83 7.07
N ILE A 225 -7.31 8.65 5.96
CA ILE A 225 -6.94 9.76 5.06
C ILE A 225 -7.49 9.48 3.67
N ARG A 226 -8.20 10.48 3.13
CA ARG A 226 -8.69 10.51 1.74
C ARG A 226 -8.05 11.67 1.00
N ALA A 227 -7.71 11.47 -0.26
CA ALA A 227 -7.36 12.55 -1.17
C ALA A 227 -8.62 13.09 -1.86
N GLN A 228 -8.76 14.41 -1.96
CA GLN A 228 -9.96 15.08 -2.50
C GLN A 228 -10.33 14.58 -3.89
N ASP A 229 -9.32 14.43 -4.78
CA ASP A 229 -9.49 14.00 -6.17
C ASP A 229 -9.35 12.47 -6.33
N SER A 230 -9.57 11.71 -5.24
CA SER A 230 -9.48 10.24 -5.29
C SER A 230 -10.44 9.64 -6.30
N ASN A 231 -9.90 8.80 -7.17
CA ASN A 231 -10.66 7.96 -8.08
C ASN A 231 -10.83 6.51 -7.58
N THR A 232 -10.29 6.20 -6.40
CA THR A 232 -10.34 4.88 -5.75
C THR A 232 -11.31 4.87 -4.58
N LEU A 233 -11.19 5.85 -3.66
CA LEU A 233 -12.09 6.04 -2.54
C LEU A 233 -13.16 7.09 -2.88
N ALA A 234 -14.30 6.63 -3.39
CA ALA A 234 -15.40 7.53 -3.75
C ALA A 234 -15.91 8.32 -2.52
N ALA A 235 -16.21 9.62 -2.70
CA ALA A 235 -16.75 10.48 -1.64
C ALA A 235 -18.00 9.89 -0.96
N SER A 236 -18.85 9.18 -1.70
CA SER A 236 -20.01 8.49 -1.13
C SER A 236 -19.65 7.34 -0.18
N SER A 237 -18.55 6.63 -0.44
CA SER A 237 -18.01 5.60 0.47
C SER A 237 -17.40 6.25 1.70
N TRP A 238 -16.65 7.33 1.51
CA TRP A 238 -16.03 8.11 2.57
C TRP A 238 -17.06 8.66 3.56
N ASN A 239 -18.03 9.42 3.08
CA ASN A 239 -19.10 10.00 3.91
C ASN A 239 -19.91 8.93 4.64
N LYS A 240 -20.16 7.79 3.98
CA LYS A 240 -20.83 6.67 4.62
C LYS A 240 -19.99 6.08 5.76
N TRP A 241 -18.68 5.92 5.55
CA TRP A 241 -17.80 5.41 6.60
C TRP A 241 -17.74 6.37 7.79
N GLN A 242 -17.58 7.68 7.54
CA GLN A 242 -17.64 8.71 8.58
C GLN A 242 -18.93 8.61 9.42
N SER A 243 -20.09 8.43 8.77
CA SER A 243 -21.37 8.32 9.47
C SER A 243 -21.53 7.04 10.32
N MET A 244 -20.68 6.03 10.12
CA MET A 244 -20.73 4.74 10.81
C MET A 244 -19.68 4.58 11.91
N SER A 245 -18.72 5.50 12.03
CA SER A 245 -17.55 5.36 12.89
C SER A 245 -17.34 6.63 13.71
N SER A 246 -17.52 6.52 15.04
CA SER A 246 -17.23 7.61 16.01
C SER A 246 -15.78 7.62 16.48
N ASP A 247 -15.08 6.48 16.36
CA ASP A 247 -13.79 6.22 16.97
C ASP A 247 -12.64 6.19 15.92
N VAL A 248 -12.88 6.85 14.78
CA VAL A 248 -11.93 7.02 13.69
C VAL A 248 -11.80 8.50 13.40
N ASP A 249 -10.58 9.00 13.35
CA ASP A 249 -10.29 10.34 12.87
C ASP A 249 -10.24 10.37 11.35
N PHE A 250 -10.80 11.41 10.74
CA PHE A 250 -10.92 11.53 9.30
C PHE A 250 -10.30 12.83 8.79
N ILE A 251 -9.33 12.70 7.88
CA ILE A 251 -8.68 13.85 7.23
C ILE A 251 -8.81 13.71 5.71
N GLU A 252 -9.10 14.83 5.03
CA GLU A 252 -9.07 14.93 3.58
C GLU A 252 -7.90 15.82 3.16
N ILE A 253 -7.06 15.34 2.23
CA ILE A 253 -5.96 16.12 1.64
C ILE A 253 -6.46 16.73 0.34
N GLU A 254 -6.50 18.06 0.30
CA GLU A 254 -6.94 18.83 -0.86
C GLU A 254 -5.94 18.70 -2.03
N GLU A 255 -6.42 18.89 -3.25
CA GLU A 255 -5.61 18.94 -4.48
C GLU A 255 -4.65 17.74 -4.64
N ALA A 256 -5.11 16.56 -4.23
CA ALA A 256 -4.35 15.32 -4.35
C ALA A 256 -5.24 14.17 -4.84
N GLY A 257 -4.63 13.21 -5.53
CA GLY A 257 -5.27 11.99 -6.00
C GLY A 257 -4.90 10.77 -5.18
N HIS A 258 -5.23 9.58 -5.72
CA HIS A 258 -4.96 8.30 -5.06
C HIS A 258 -3.49 8.08 -4.69
N LEU A 259 -2.57 8.70 -5.44
CA LEU A 259 -1.13 8.60 -5.19
C LEU A 259 -0.62 9.71 -4.25
N VAL A 260 -1.43 10.18 -3.31
CA VAL A 260 -1.08 11.24 -2.36
C VAL A 260 0.26 11.05 -1.64
N PRO A 261 0.75 9.83 -1.30
CA PRO A 261 2.10 9.66 -0.73
C PRO A 261 3.24 10.03 -1.68
N PHE A 262 2.96 10.10 -2.99
CA PHE A 262 3.91 10.50 -4.02
C PHE A 262 3.66 11.94 -4.50
N GLU A 263 2.41 12.40 -4.46
CA GLU A 263 2.00 13.73 -4.93
C GLU A 263 2.32 14.82 -3.90
N LYS A 264 2.15 14.50 -2.60
CA LYS A 264 2.34 15.41 -1.47
C LYS A 264 3.05 14.73 -0.30
N PRO A 265 4.25 14.16 -0.50
CA PRO A 265 4.92 13.31 0.50
C PRO A 265 5.16 14.02 1.84
N GLU A 266 5.72 15.25 1.82
CA GLU A 266 6.06 15.98 3.03
C GLU A 266 4.81 16.42 3.80
N GLN A 267 3.78 16.95 3.09
CA GLN A 267 2.53 17.37 3.72
C GLN A 267 1.84 16.19 4.39
N LEU A 268 1.77 15.05 3.69
CA LEU A 268 1.14 13.84 4.22
C LEU A 268 1.90 13.30 5.43
N ALA A 269 3.24 13.25 5.36
CA ALA A 269 4.08 12.81 6.46
C ALA A 269 3.87 13.70 7.70
N SER A 270 3.94 15.03 7.56
CA SER A 270 3.70 15.98 8.67
C SER A 270 2.31 15.78 9.28
N THR A 271 1.26 15.69 8.46
CA THR A 271 -0.12 15.45 8.94
C THR A 271 -0.21 14.17 9.79
N ILE A 272 0.48 13.11 9.41
CA ILE A 272 0.46 11.85 10.15
C ILE A 272 1.31 11.94 11.42
N LEU A 273 2.50 12.53 11.34
CA LEU A 273 3.38 12.71 12.50
C LEU A 273 2.69 13.56 13.58
N ASP A 274 2.03 14.65 13.21
CA ASP A 274 1.25 15.49 14.13
C ASP A 274 0.13 14.71 14.83
N TRP A 275 -0.43 13.69 14.19
CA TRP A 275 -1.48 12.85 14.77
C TRP A 275 -0.94 11.75 15.68
N ILE A 276 0.20 11.15 15.36
CA ILE A 276 0.79 10.06 16.15
C ILE A 276 1.62 10.54 17.34
N GLU A 277 2.06 11.81 17.33
CA GLU A 277 2.89 12.48 18.36
C GLU A 277 2.20 13.76 18.88
N PRO A 278 0.97 13.71 19.43
CA PRO A 278 0.21 14.89 19.83
C PRO A 278 0.80 15.64 21.04
#